data_ab8635aba0d6bdc3f1c718a08650bc28
#
_entry.id   ab8635aba0d6bdc3f1c718a08650bc28
#
_cell.length_a   1.000
_cell.length_b   1.000
_cell.length_c   1.000
_cell.angle_alpha   90.00
_cell.angle_beta   90.00
_cell.angle_gamma   90.00
#
_symmetry.space_group_name_H-M   'P 1'
#
loop_
_entity.id
_entity.type
_entity.pdbx_description
1 polymer ?
#
loop_
_entity_poly.entity_id
_entity_poly.type
_entity_poly.pdbx_seq_one_letter_code
_entity_poly.pdbx_strand_id
1 'polypeptide(L)'
;MQIEGILGPIEEQEARIKNPLVLAYIGDSIYDVYVRTALVKKSRQQVNALNQRASGTVNARAQAQAAAILEEEMLTDEEKDILRRGRNAHPGTVAKNMSVADYKRATGLEALVGYLFLSGKYARLEEIMQRVLQEFGV
;
A
#
# COMPACT_ATOMS: atom_id res chain seq x y z
N MET A 1 7.01 10.89 -14.85
CA MET A 1 8.31 10.90 -14.17
C MET A 1 8.96 9.54 -14.31
N GLN A 2 10.25 9.51 -14.61
CA GLN A 2 11.01 8.25 -14.61
C GLN A 2 11.90 8.20 -13.38
N ILE A 3 11.92 7.04 -12.72
CA ILE A 3 12.86 6.75 -11.64
C ILE A 3 13.86 5.75 -12.19
N GLU A 4 15.14 6.03 -12.00
CA GLU A 4 16.23 5.21 -12.51
C GLU A 4 17.09 4.66 -11.37
N GLY A 5 18.03 3.80 -11.69
CA GLY A 5 18.93 3.20 -10.73
C GLY A 5 18.25 2.20 -9.82
N ILE A 6 18.65 2.18 -8.55
CA ILE A 6 18.15 1.19 -7.57
C ILE A 6 16.62 1.26 -7.42
N LEU A 7 16.05 2.46 -7.47
CA LEU A 7 14.60 2.64 -7.34
C LEU A 7 13.86 2.51 -8.67
N GLY A 8 14.58 2.30 -9.77
CA GLY A 8 13.95 2.14 -11.08
C GLY A 8 13.15 0.86 -11.20
N PRO A 9 12.22 0.80 -12.18
CA PRO A 9 11.30 -0.32 -12.29
C PRO A 9 11.95 -1.55 -12.92
N ILE A 10 11.31 -2.69 -12.70
CA ILE A 10 11.54 -3.94 -13.45
C ILE A 10 10.41 -4.10 -14.47
N GLU A 11 10.51 -5.09 -15.34
CA GLU A 11 9.46 -5.36 -16.31
C GLU A 11 8.15 -5.73 -15.60
N GLU A 12 7.05 -5.29 -16.20
CA GLU A 12 5.71 -5.51 -15.65
C GLU A 12 5.44 -6.99 -15.38
N GLN A 13 5.76 -7.86 -16.33
CA GLN A 13 5.52 -9.30 -16.18
C GLN A 13 6.36 -9.89 -15.05
N GLU A 14 7.59 -9.44 -14.91
CA GLU A 14 8.46 -9.88 -13.80
C GLU A 14 7.90 -9.46 -12.45
N ALA A 15 7.41 -8.22 -12.35
CA ALA A 15 6.77 -7.74 -11.14
C ALA A 15 5.51 -8.54 -10.80
N ARG A 16 4.70 -8.82 -11.84
CA ARG A 16 3.41 -9.48 -11.69
C ARG A 16 3.52 -10.89 -11.14
N ILE A 17 4.55 -11.64 -11.51
CA ILE A 17 4.72 -13.03 -11.09
C ILE A 17 5.45 -13.18 -9.77
N LYS A 18 5.93 -12.11 -9.17
CA LYS A 18 6.60 -12.20 -7.88
C LYS A 18 5.65 -12.70 -6.80
N ASN A 19 6.22 -13.38 -5.81
CA ASN A 19 5.47 -13.81 -4.65
C ASN A 19 4.74 -12.61 -4.03
N PRO A 20 3.43 -12.71 -3.78
CA PRO A 20 2.67 -11.57 -3.24
C PRO A 20 3.18 -11.06 -1.89
N LEU A 21 3.78 -11.90 -1.06
CA LEU A 21 4.39 -11.43 0.20
C LEU A 21 5.66 -10.60 -0.05
N VAL A 22 6.38 -10.89 -1.13
CA VAL A 22 7.54 -10.07 -1.56
C VAL A 22 7.05 -8.72 -2.07
N LEU A 23 5.98 -8.70 -2.84
CA LEU A 23 5.36 -7.45 -3.29
C LEU A 23 4.89 -6.62 -2.08
N ALA A 24 4.26 -7.26 -1.10
CA ALA A 24 3.80 -6.58 0.10
C ALA A 24 4.97 -6.03 0.92
N TYR A 25 6.10 -6.74 0.94
CA TYR A 25 7.30 -6.30 1.65
C TYR A 25 7.77 -4.92 1.19
N ILE A 26 7.88 -4.72 -0.12
CA ILE A 26 8.25 -3.39 -0.65
C ILE A 26 7.07 -2.42 -0.56
N GLY A 27 5.86 -2.89 -0.78
CA GLY A 27 4.65 -2.07 -0.73
C GLY A 27 4.39 -1.44 0.62
N ASP A 28 4.71 -2.14 1.70
CA ASP A 28 4.62 -1.60 3.05
C ASP A 28 5.44 -0.32 3.20
N SER A 29 6.68 -0.33 2.73
CA SER A 29 7.57 0.84 2.79
C SER A 29 7.09 1.97 1.89
N ILE A 30 6.63 1.64 0.68
CA ILE A 30 6.15 2.65 -0.27
C ILE A 30 4.88 3.32 0.24
N TYR A 31 3.94 2.54 0.77
CA TYR A 31 2.73 3.08 1.39
C TYR A 31 3.08 4.08 2.50
N ASP A 32 3.99 3.70 3.37
CA ASP A 32 4.43 4.54 4.48
C ASP A 32 5.07 5.84 3.98
N VAL A 33 5.88 5.79 2.93
CA VAL A 33 6.49 6.99 2.33
C VAL A 33 5.42 7.96 1.84
N TYR A 34 4.37 7.47 1.17
CA TYR A 34 3.28 8.32 0.73
C TYR A 34 2.56 8.99 1.89
N VAL A 35 2.23 8.24 2.94
CA VAL A 35 1.55 8.77 4.12
C VAL A 35 2.40 9.83 4.81
N ARG A 36 3.67 9.52 5.09
CA ARG A 36 4.58 10.43 5.78
C ARG A 36 4.85 11.68 4.95
N THR A 37 5.03 11.52 3.64
CA THR A 37 5.26 12.67 2.74
C THR A 37 4.06 13.61 2.77
N ALA A 38 2.85 13.07 2.68
CA ALA A 38 1.64 13.88 2.72
C ALA A 38 1.51 14.64 4.05
N LEU A 39 1.79 13.96 5.17
CA LEU A 39 1.73 14.60 6.48
C LEU A 39 2.77 15.72 6.62
N VAL A 40 4.00 15.48 6.18
CA VAL A 40 5.06 16.49 6.24
C VAL A 40 4.71 17.71 5.40
N LYS A 41 4.14 17.51 4.21
CA LYS A 41 3.78 18.62 3.32
C LYS A 41 2.61 19.45 3.82
N LYS A 42 1.68 18.83 4.54
CA LYS A 42 0.43 19.50 4.97
C LYS A 42 0.49 20.03 6.40
N SER A 43 1.48 19.64 7.18
CA SER A 43 1.49 19.92 8.61
C SER A 43 2.83 20.51 9.05
N ARG A 44 2.76 21.44 10.01
CA ARG A 44 3.93 21.94 10.73
C ARG A 44 4.08 21.29 12.10
N GLN A 45 3.40 20.16 12.32
CA GLN A 45 3.44 19.45 13.58
C GLN A 45 4.83 18.87 13.83
N GLN A 46 5.13 18.70 15.10
CA GLN A 46 6.37 18.03 15.51
C GLN A 46 6.28 16.54 15.23
N VAL A 47 7.44 15.89 15.22
CA VAL A 47 7.59 14.49 14.82
C VAL A 47 6.70 13.53 15.60
N ASN A 48 6.47 13.78 16.89
CA ASN A 48 5.61 12.92 17.69
C ASN A 48 4.14 12.95 17.23
N ALA A 49 3.64 14.14 16.90
CA ALA A 49 2.28 14.29 16.38
C ALA A 49 2.15 13.67 14.99
N LEU A 50 3.19 13.83 14.14
CA LEU A 50 3.23 13.22 12.82
C LEU A 50 3.21 11.69 12.93
N ASN A 51 3.96 11.13 13.85
CA ASN A 51 3.99 9.67 14.07
C ASN A 51 2.62 9.14 14.52
N GLN A 52 1.91 9.86 15.38
CA GLN A 52 0.57 9.46 15.80
C GLN A 52 -0.41 9.46 14.63
N ARG A 53 -0.38 10.48 13.79
CA ARG A 53 -1.24 10.54 12.61
C ARG A 53 -0.89 9.45 11.59
N ALA A 54 0.40 9.20 11.37
CA ALA A 54 0.84 8.13 10.48
C ALA A 54 0.36 6.77 10.98
N SER A 55 0.47 6.51 12.29
CA SER A 55 0.00 5.25 12.87
C SER A 55 -1.49 5.01 12.66
N GLY A 56 -2.30 6.07 12.67
CA GLY A 56 -3.73 5.97 12.39
C GLY A 56 -4.05 5.61 10.93
N THR A 57 -3.11 5.81 10.02
CA THR A 57 -3.29 5.54 8.58
C THR A 57 -2.58 4.27 8.13
N VAL A 58 -1.47 3.90 8.78
CA VAL A 58 -0.60 2.79 8.36
C VAL A 58 -0.91 1.49 9.10
N ASN A 59 -1.90 1.44 9.99
CA ASN A 59 -2.24 0.20 10.68
C ASN A 59 -3.10 -0.72 9.79
N ALA A 60 -3.13 -2.01 10.12
CA ALA A 60 -3.81 -3.01 9.31
C ALA A 60 -5.32 -2.76 9.17
N ARG A 61 -5.96 -2.24 10.20
CA ARG A 61 -7.40 -1.93 10.15
C ARG A 61 -7.68 -0.82 9.12
N ALA A 62 -6.90 0.25 9.16
CA ALA A 62 -7.03 1.35 8.21
C ALA A 62 -6.74 0.89 6.79
N GLN A 63 -5.68 0.12 6.60
CA GLN A 63 -5.31 -0.42 5.29
C GLN A 63 -6.38 -1.37 4.76
N ALA A 64 -6.97 -2.20 5.60
CA ALA A 64 -8.06 -3.10 5.20
C ALA A 64 -9.29 -2.30 4.75
N GLN A 65 -9.62 -1.23 5.46
CA GLN A 65 -10.70 -0.33 5.09
C GLN A 65 -10.42 0.34 3.74
N ALA A 66 -9.20 0.82 3.54
CA ALA A 66 -8.79 1.42 2.27
C ALA A 66 -8.89 0.41 1.13
N ALA A 67 -8.44 -0.83 1.35
CA ALA A 67 -8.52 -1.89 0.35
C ALA A 67 -9.96 -2.14 -0.10
N ALA A 68 -10.90 -2.21 0.85
CA ALA A 68 -12.31 -2.42 0.54
C ALA A 68 -12.89 -1.28 -0.30
N ILE A 69 -12.56 -0.05 0.04
CA ILE A 69 -13.00 1.13 -0.70
C ILE A 69 -12.46 1.11 -2.14
N LEU A 70 -11.17 0.82 -2.29
CA LEU A 70 -10.53 0.77 -3.59
C LEU A 70 -11.13 -0.32 -4.48
N GLU A 71 -11.37 -1.51 -3.93
CA GLU A 71 -11.99 -2.60 -4.68
C GLU A 71 -13.37 -2.23 -5.20
N GLU A 72 -14.15 -1.51 -4.40
CA GLU A 72 -15.50 -1.10 -4.78
C GLU A 72 -15.49 0.02 -5.81
N GLU A 73 -14.58 0.99 -5.68
CA GLU A 73 -14.67 2.25 -6.42
C GLU A 73 -13.81 2.32 -7.67
N MET A 74 -12.62 1.73 -7.68
CA MET A 74 -11.68 2.13 -8.74
C MET A 74 -10.70 1.06 -9.25
N LEU A 75 -10.55 -0.07 -8.60
CA LEU A 75 -9.56 -1.05 -9.05
C LEU A 75 -9.97 -1.74 -10.34
N THR A 76 -9.00 -1.93 -11.24
CA THR A 76 -9.18 -2.78 -12.42
C THR A 76 -9.21 -4.25 -12.02
N ASP A 77 -9.63 -5.13 -12.93
CA ASP A 77 -9.63 -6.57 -12.67
C ASP A 77 -8.24 -7.10 -12.37
N GLU A 78 -7.21 -6.61 -13.08
CA GLU A 78 -5.82 -6.99 -12.82
C GLU A 78 -5.39 -6.56 -11.42
N GLU A 79 -5.71 -5.33 -11.03
CA GLU A 79 -5.38 -4.81 -9.71
C GLU A 79 -6.08 -5.59 -8.61
N LYS A 80 -7.33 -5.91 -8.81
CA LYS A 80 -8.09 -6.76 -7.88
C LYS A 80 -7.46 -8.14 -7.74
N ASP A 81 -6.95 -8.70 -8.83
CA ASP A 81 -6.28 -10.01 -8.80
C ASP A 81 -5.02 -9.97 -7.95
N ILE A 82 -4.20 -8.94 -8.10
CA ILE A 82 -2.98 -8.79 -7.30
C ILE A 82 -3.33 -8.62 -5.82
N LEU A 83 -4.32 -7.78 -5.52
CA LEU A 83 -4.78 -7.58 -4.14
C LEU A 83 -5.28 -8.90 -3.55
N ARG A 84 -6.08 -9.66 -4.30
CA ARG A 84 -6.60 -10.95 -3.87
C ARG A 84 -5.47 -11.95 -3.60
N ARG A 85 -4.47 -12.01 -4.46
CA ARG A 85 -3.31 -12.88 -4.28
C ARG A 85 -2.56 -12.54 -2.99
N GLY A 86 -2.38 -11.26 -2.70
CA GLY A 86 -1.77 -10.81 -1.44
C GLY A 86 -2.63 -11.16 -0.23
N ARG A 87 -3.93 -10.95 -0.33
CA ARG A 87 -4.86 -11.30 0.73
C ARG A 87 -4.86 -12.79 1.04
N ASN A 88 -4.71 -13.61 0.02
CA ASN A 88 -4.73 -15.08 0.15
C ASN A 88 -3.37 -15.67 0.48
N ALA A 89 -2.30 -14.89 0.49
CA ALA A 89 -0.98 -15.36 0.87
C ALA A 89 -0.95 -15.72 2.36
N HIS A 90 -0.13 -16.71 2.71
CA HIS A 90 -0.03 -17.20 4.08
C HIS A 90 1.22 -16.65 4.75
N PRO A 91 1.12 -15.55 5.52
CA PRO A 91 2.25 -15.10 6.33
C PRO A 91 2.51 -16.09 7.46
N GLY A 92 3.75 -16.13 7.97
CA GLY A 92 4.12 -17.05 9.03
C GLY A 92 3.40 -16.78 10.35
N THR A 93 3.20 -15.50 10.71
CA THR A 93 2.53 -15.11 11.95
C THR A 93 1.69 -13.86 11.73
N VAL A 94 0.60 -13.76 12.51
CA VAL A 94 -0.23 -12.56 12.58
C VAL A 94 0.02 -11.88 13.92
N ALA A 95 0.10 -10.56 13.92
CA ALA A 95 0.32 -9.79 15.13
C ALA A 95 -0.80 -10.03 16.14
N LYS A 96 -0.43 -10.07 17.41
CA LYS A 96 -1.38 -10.26 18.51
C LYS A 96 -2.37 -9.10 18.54
N ASN A 97 -3.64 -9.41 18.80
CA ASN A 97 -4.74 -8.44 18.87
C ASN A 97 -5.14 -7.84 17.51
N MET A 98 -4.70 -8.43 16.42
CA MET A 98 -5.06 -8.00 15.06
C MET A 98 -6.07 -8.98 14.47
N SER A 99 -7.12 -8.45 13.83
CA SER A 99 -8.06 -9.27 13.06
C SER A 99 -7.31 -9.95 11.90
N VAL A 100 -7.50 -11.25 11.75
CA VAL A 100 -6.89 -12.01 10.65
C VAL A 100 -7.39 -11.47 9.30
N ALA A 101 -8.67 -11.15 9.19
CA ALA A 101 -9.25 -10.60 7.98
C ALA A 101 -8.64 -9.25 7.61
N ASP A 102 -8.47 -8.37 8.59
CA ASP A 102 -7.84 -7.05 8.37
C ASP A 102 -6.38 -7.20 7.97
N TYR A 103 -5.65 -8.09 8.63
CA TYR A 103 -4.26 -8.36 8.29
C TYR A 103 -4.10 -8.83 6.85
N LYS A 104 -4.95 -9.76 6.42
CA LYS A 104 -4.92 -10.28 5.06
C LYS A 104 -5.23 -9.20 4.01
N ARG A 105 -6.24 -8.38 4.26
CA ARG A 105 -6.57 -7.28 3.35
C ARG A 105 -5.48 -6.23 3.29
N ALA A 106 -4.89 -5.90 4.43
CA ALA A 106 -3.76 -4.97 4.48
C ALA A 106 -2.59 -5.51 3.65
N THR A 107 -2.26 -6.79 3.79
CA THR A 107 -1.23 -7.43 2.98
C THR A 107 -1.57 -7.36 1.49
N GLY A 108 -2.84 -7.55 1.14
CA GLY A 108 -3.29 -7.41 -0.25
C GLY A 108 -3.07 -6.00 -0.79
N LEU A 109 -3.41 -4.98 -0.03
CA LEU A 109 -3.17 -3.59 -0.43
C LEU A 109 -1.68 -3.31 -0.59
N GLU A 110 -0.87 -3.76 0.34
CA GLU A 110 0.58 -3.60 0.26
C GLU A 110 1.16 -4.31 -0.97
N ALA A 111 0.65 -5.49 -1.30
CA ALA A 111 1.09 -6.21 -2.50
C ALA A 111 0.75 -5.42 -3.77
N LEU A 112 -0.43 -4.81 -3.84
CA LEU A 112 -0.82 -3.96 -4.97
C LEU A 112 0.09 -2.74 -5.08
N VAL A 113 0.33 -2.05 -3.97
CA VAL A 113 1.24 -0.90 -3.94
C VAL A 113 2.64 -1.30 -4.40
N GLY A 114 3.15 -2.41 -3.90
CA GLY A 114 4.46 -2.94 -4.30
C GLY A 114 4.53 -3.26 -5.78
N TYR A 115 3.50 -3.89 -6.32
CA TYR A 115 3.42 -4.19 -7.75
C TYR A 115 3.46 -2.92 -8.60
N LEU A 116 2.65 -1.94 -8.27
CA LEU A 116 2.59 -0.68 -9.03
C LEU A 116 3.92 0.05 -8.97
N PHE A 117 4.57 0.04 -7.83
CA PHE A 117 5.89 0.66 -7.69
C PHE A 117 6.94 -0.08 -8.52
N LEU A 118 7.04 -1.40 -8.37
CA LEU A 118 8.07 -2.19 -9.06
C LEU A 118 7.88 -2.20 -10.56
N SER A 119 6.65 -2.13 -11.05
CA SER A 119 6.37 -2.11 -12.49
C SER A 119 6.43 -0.71 -13.11
N GLY A 120 6.74 0.30 -12.31
CA GLY A 120 6.85 1.68 -12.80
C GLY A 120 5.54 2.36 -13.11
N LYS A 121 4.43 1.85 -12.60
CA LYS A 121 3.10 2.43 -12.81
C LYS A 121 2.83 3.55 -11.80
N TYR A 122 3.67 4.55 -11.83
CA TYR A 122 3.68 5.61 -10.80
C TYR A 122 2.44 6.50 -10.85
N ALA A 123 1.95 6.82 -12.03
CA ALA A 123 0.74 7.65 -12.16
C ALA A 123 -0.46 6.94 -11.54
N ARG A 124 -0.58 5.64 -11.77
CA ARG A 124 -1.67 4.84 -11.18
C ARG A 124 -1.50 4.71 -9.68
N LEU A 125 -0.28 4.48 -9.21
CA LEU A 125 0.02 4.43 -7.78
C LEU A 125 -0.38 5.75 -7.11
N GLU A 126 -0.06 6.88 -7.73
CA GLU A 126 -0.44 8.20 -7.24
C GLU A 126 -1.96 8.34 -7.12
N GLU A 127 -2.72 7.94 -8.13
CA GLU A 127 -4.19 7.99 -8.09
C GLU A 127 -4.74 7.18 -6.92
N ILE A 128 -4.23 5.97 -6.74
CA ILE A 128 -4.67 5.08 -5.66
C ILE A 128 -4.33 5.68 -4.30
N MET A 129 -3.11 6.16 -4.13
CA MET A 129 -2.69 6.74 -2.86
C MET A 129 -3.42 8.04 -2.54
N GLN A 130 -3.73 8.85 -3.55
CA GLN A 130 -4.56 10.05 -3.35
C GLN A 130 -5.92 9.67 -2.77
N ARG A 131 -6.55 8.63 -3.30
CA ARG A 131 -7.85 8.19 -2.79
C ARG A 131 -7.74 7.68 -1.35
N VAL A 132 -6.71 6.91 -1.04
CA VAL A 132 -6.47 6.41 0.32
C VAL A 132 -6.27 7.56 1.30
N LEU A 133 -5.42 8.50 0.96
CA LEU A 133 -5.13 9.65 1.83
C LEU A 133 -6.36 10.52 2.04
N GLN A 134 -7.17 10.69 1.00
CA GLN A 134 -8.44 11.44 1.09
C GLN A 134 -9.37 10.78 2.12
N GLU A 135 -9.45 9.45 2.14
CA GLU A 135 -10.32 8.73 3.08
C GLU A 135 -9.92 8.99 4.54
N PHE A 136 -8.64 9.14 4.81
CA PHE A 136 -8.14 9.35 6.18
C PHE A 136 -7.87 10.81 6.51
N GLY A 137 -8.25 11.74 5.65
CA GLY A 137 -8.08 13.17 5.90
C GLY A 137 -6.64 13.65 5.90
N VAL A 138 -5.80 12.96 5.15
CA VAL A 138 -4.37 13.30 5.06
C VAL A 138 -4.04 14.13 3.83
#